data_56e47972ce82ad5ccf5f7db9558e1870
#
_entry.id   56e47972ce82ad5ccf5f7db9558e1870
#
_cell.length_a   1.000
_cell.length_b   1.000
_cell.length_c   1.000
_cell.angle_alpha   90.00
_cell.angle_beta   90.00
_cell.angle_gamma   90.00
#
_symmetry.space_group_name_H-M   'P 1'
#
loop_
_entity.id
_entity.type
_entity.pdbx_description
1 polymer ?
#
loop_
_entity_poly.entity_id
_entity_poly.type
_entity_poly.pdbx_seq_one_letter_code
_entity_poly.pdbx_strand_id
1 'polypeptide(L)'
;QIRRQTDPEQARKVAFTVAVIALSAKMAKADGMVTKAEIEAFRARVDIPQKDIERVGKFWDLARQTPDGFGAYARQTVGLFGPRSAILEQLLDLLFTIARADGAITPEEWAYLSEVGHIFGYDEAGFNRLSDIYSGESPPPHLILGIAADASLEEAKAAWKALARTHHPDQLIAAGMPEEFISAATDRLAQINHAYQTLAGQIRARTA
;
A
#
# COMPACT_ATOMS: atom_id res chain seq x y z
N GLN A 1 1.36 37.25 18.09
CA GLN A 1 1.84 35.91 17.60
C GLN A 1 0.64 35.20 16.99
N ILE A 2 0.53 35.22 15.66
CA ILE A 2 -0.47 34.44 14.91
C ILE A 2 0.05 32.99 14.90
N ARG A 3 -0.52 32.12 15.75
CA ARG A 3 -0.43 30.68 15.58
C ARG A 3 -1.07 30.38 14.21
N ARG A 4 -0.27 30.08 13.19
CA ARG A 4 -0.77 29.43 11.98
C ARG A 4 -1.43 28.14 12.44
N GLN A 5 -2.74 28.12 12.50
CA GLN A 5 -3.48 26.87 12.59
C GLN A 5 -3.17 26.12 11.30
N THR A 6 -2.35 25.09 11.41
CA THR A 6 -2.10 24.19 10.30
C THR A 6 -3.46 23.53 10.00
N ASP A 7 -3.92 23.63 8.78
CA ASP A 7 -5.13 22.96 8.33
C ASP A 7 -5.03 21.46 8.70
N PRO A 8 -6.00 20.89 9.42
CA PRO A 8 -5.96 19.48 9.83
C PRO A 8 -5.79 18.52 8.65
N GLU A 9 -6.34 18.85 7.48
CA GLU A 9 -6.19 18.07 6.26
C GLU A 9 -4.75 18.11 5.76
N GLN A 10 -4.15 19.31 5.70
CA GLN A 10 -2.76 19.45 5.29
C GLN A 10 -1.80 18.76 6.27
N ALA A 11 -2.07 18.84 7.58
CA ALA A 11 -1.29 18.12 8.58
C ALA A 11 -1.35 16.60 8.39
N ARG A 12 -2.51 16.06 8.03
CA ARG A 12 -2.72 14.63 7.75
C ARG A 12 -1.94 14.19 6.51
N LYS A 13 -2.00 14.96 5.41
CA LYS A 13 -1.23 14.69 4.18
C LYS A 13 0.27 14.67 4.45
N VAL A 14 0.79 15.65 5.19
CA VAL A 14 2.21 15.69 5.57
C VAL A 14 2.60 14.50 6.43
N ALA A 15 1.80 14.16 7.44
CA ALA A 15 2.07 13.02 8.30
C ALA A 15 2.09 11.70 7.53
N PHE A 16 1.18 11.53 6.57
CA PHE A 16 1.17 10.38 5.67
C PHE A 16 2.45 10.30 4.83
N THR A 17 2.82 11.40 4.16
CA THR A 17 4.05 11.44 3.34
C THR A 17 5.30 11.08 4.16
N VAL A 18 5.41 11.64 5.37
CA VAL A 18 6.52 11.33 6.29
C VAL A 18 6.53 9.84 6.64
N ALA A 19 5.37 9.27 6.98
CA ALA A 19 5.28 7.86 7.33
C ALA A 19 5.63 6.95 6.14
N VAL A 20 5.14 7.27 4.94
CA VAL A 20 5.46 6.50 3.72
C VAL A 20 6.97 6.48 3.46
N ILE A 21 7.62 7.64 3.48
CA ILE A 21 9.07 7.73 3.24
C ILE A 21 9.83 6.96 4.33
N ALA A 22 9.47 7.14 5.60
CA ALA A 22 10.15 6.49 6.71
C ALA A 22 9.98 4.97 6.69
N LEU A 23 8.76 4.47 6.47
CA LEU A 23 8.49 3.03 6.41
C LEU A 23 9.17 2.39 5.20
N SER A 24 9.14 3.02 4.03
CA SER A 24 9.80 2.53 2.83
C SER A 24 11.34 2.47 2.98
N ALA A 25 11.94 3.54 3.53
CA ALA A 25 13.39 3.59 3.73
C ALA A 25 13.88 2.59 4.79
N LYS A 26 13.09 2.35 5.84
CA LYS A 26 13.40 1.39 6.90
C LYS A 26 13.18 -0.05 6.44
N MET A 27 12.17 -0.30 5.61
CA MET A 27 11.94 -1.60 4.99
C MET A 27 13.10 -1.97 4.06
N ALA A 28 13.50 -1.07 3.15
CA ALA A 28 14.68 -1.25 2.30
C ALA A 28 16.00 -1.44 3.09
N LYS A 29 16.02 -1.13 4.38
CA LYS A 29 17.17 -1.36 5.27
C LYS A 29 17.05 -2.63 6.10
N ALA A 30 15.91 -3.34 6.06
CA ALA A 30 15.62 -4.46 6.94
C ALA A 30 16.68 -5.60 6.82
N ASP A 31 17.13 -5.91 5.63
CA ASP A 31 18.18 -6.89 5.35
C ASP A 31 19.62 -6.35 5.47
N GLY A 32 19.78 -5.04 5.78
CA GLY A 32 21.07 -4.36 5.94
C GLY A 32 21.59 -3.64 4.70
N MET A 33 21.04 -3.89 3.49
CA MET A 33 21.47 -3.24 2.24
C MET A 33 20.29 -2.58 1.54
N VAL A 34 20.48 -1.32 1.12
CA VAL A 34 19.49 -0.61 0.30
C VAL A 34 19.96 -0.65 -1.15
N THR A 35 19.19 -1.29 -2.01
CA THR A 35 19.52 -1.45 -3.42
C THR A 35 19.03 -0.28 -4.28
N LYS A 36 19.59 -0.14 -5.48
CA LYS A 36 19.08 0.84 -6.45
C LYS A 36 17.66 0.48 -6.92
N ALA A 37 17.36 -0.81 -7.06
CA ALA A 37 16.08 -1.30 -7.51
C ALA A 37 14.96 -0.90 -6.54
N GLU A 38 15.17 -1.02 -5.23
CA GLU A 38 14.23 -0.58 -4.20
C GLU A 38 13.97 0.94 -4.24
N ILE A 39 15.04 1.75 -4.42
CA ILE A 39 14.90 3.20 -4.55
C ILE A 39 14.11 3.55 -5.83
N GLU A 40 14.38 2.88 -6.94
CA GLU A 40 13.67 3.07 -8.20
C GLU A 40 12.20 2.63 -8.08
N ALA A 41 11.92 1.50 -7.41
CA ALA A 41 10.57 1.04 -7.14
C ALA A 41 9.77 2.06 -6.31
N PHE A 42 10.36 2.63 -5.27
CA PHE A 42 9.75 3.72 -4.51
C PHE A 42 9.45 4.93 -5.40
N ARG A 43 10.41 5.38 -6.20
CA ARG A 43 10.24 6.55 -7.09
C ARG A 43 9.22 6.32 -8.19
N ALA A 44 9.06 5.09 -8.66
CA ALA A 44 8.06 4.75 -9.68
C ALA A 44 6.62 4.80 -9.15
N ARG A 45 6.45 4.64 -7.84
CA ARG A 45 5.11 4.60 -7.19
C ARG A 45 4.71 5.91 -6.53
N VAL A 46 5.66 6.82 -6.30
CA VAL A 46 5.44 8.09 -5.61
C VAL A 46 5.88 9.22 -6.53
N ASP A 47 4.92 10.00 -6.98
CA ASP A 47 5.19 11.16 -7.86
C ASP A 47 5.75 12.33 -7.04
N ILE A 48 7.07 12.32 -6.82
CA ILE A 48 7.74 13.34 -6.01
C ILE A 48 7.96 14.59 -6.86
N PRO A 49 7.35 15.75 -6.50
CA PRO A 49 7.60 17.01 -7.20
C PRO A 49 9.09 17.34 -7.25
N GLN A 50 9.57 17.83 -8.38
CA GLN A 50 10.99 18.16 -8.61
C GLN A 50 11.61 19.01 -7.50
N LYS A 51 10.85 19.98 -6.98
CA LYS A 51 11.27 20.87 -5.88
C LYS A 51 11.47 20.14 -4.53
N ASP A 52 10.89 18.96 -4.38
CA ASP A 52 10.89 18.20 -3.12
C ASP A 52 11.88 17.01 -3.12
N ILE A 53 12.44 16.66 -4.28
CA ILE A 53 13.34 15.50 -4.44
C ILE A 53 14.51 15.55 -3.45
N GLU A 54 15.18 16.69 -3.31
CA GLU A 54 16.32 16.82 -2.39
C GLU A 54 15.90 16.62 -0.93
N ARG A 55 14.75 17.19 -0.54
CA ARG A 55 14.21 17.07 0.82
C ARG A 55 13.80 15.65 1.14
N VAL A 56 13.11 14.99 0.21
CA VAL A 56 12.73 13.56 0.33
C VAL A 56 13.98 12.70 0.41
N GLY A 57 14.98 12.94 -0.43
CA GLY A 57 16.25 12.20 -0.41
C GLY A 57 16.98 12.32 0.93
N LYS A 58 17.09 13.53 1.49
CA LYS A 58 17.71 13.74 2.82
C LYS A 58 16.95 13.01 3.93
N PHE A 59 15.62 13.02 3.88
CA PHE A 59 14.81 12.33 4.87
C PHE A 59 14.89 10.80 4.71
N TRP A 60 14.89 10.30 3.47
CA TRP A 60 15.16 8.89 3.17
C TRP A 60 16.51 8.44 3.74
N ASP A 61 17.58 9.19 3.47
CA ASP A 61 18.92 8.89 3.97
C ASP A 61 19.01 8.88 5.49
N LEU A 62 18.27 9.74 6.15
CA LEU A 62 18.15 9.73 7.62
C LEU A 62 17.37 8.51 8.12
N ALA A 63 16.24 8.20 7.50
CA ALA A 63 15.36 7.11 7.92
C ALA A 63 16.00 5.74 7.76
N ARG A 64 16.77 5.50 6.68
CA ARG A 64 17.47 4.23 6.40
C ARG A 64 18.71 3.98 7.23
N GLN A 65 19.11 4.87 8.15
CA GLN A 65 20.28 4.63 9.02
C GLN A 65 20.07 3.46 9.97
N THR A 66 18.81 3.18 10.35
CA THR A 66 18.42 2.02 11.14
C THR A 66 17.03 1.53 10.75
N PRO A 67 16.77 0.21 10.73
CA PRO A 67 15.42 -0.31 10.56
C PRO A 67 14.54 -0.03 11.76
N ASP A 68 15.12 0.24 12.94
CA ASP A 68 14.38 0.42 14.19
C ASP A 68 13.42 1.61 14.19
N GLY A 69 12.41 1.56 15.06
CA GLY A 69 11.48 2.66 15.29
C GLY A 69 10.38 2.82 14.23
N PHE A 70 10.28 1.93 13.25
CA PHE A 70 9.22 1.96 12.23
C PHE A 70 7.83 1.81 12.83
N GLY A 71 7.68 1.05 13.91
CA GLY A 71 6.40 0.85 14.59
C GLY A 71 5.75 2.15 15.08
N ALA A 72 6.52 3.20 15.39
CA ALA A 72 5.98 4.50 15.75
C ALA A 72 5.29 5.17 14.55
N TYR A 73 5.92 5.16 13.37
CA TYR A 73 5.34 5.67 12.13
C TYR A 73 4.10 4.87 11.72
N ALA A 74 4.15 3.53 11.82
CA ALA A 74 3.02 2.67 11.51
C ALA A 74 1.83 2.94 12.43
N ARG A 75 2.03 3.04 13.75
CA ARG A 75 0.96 3.39 14.71
C ARG A 75 0.40 4.79 14.49
N GLN A 76 1.24 5.75 14.13
CA GLN A 76 0.79 7.11 13.81
C GLN A 76 -0.15 7.11 12.60
N THR A 77 0.16 6.35 11.54
CA THR A 77 -0.72 6.21 10.36
C THR A 77 -2.04 5.55 10.72
N VAL A 78 -2.03 4.52 11.56
CA VAL A 78 -3.28 3.92 12.08
C VAL A 78 -4.11 4.94 12.84
N GLY A 79 -3.50 5.77 13.67
CA GLY A 79 -4.20 6.85 14.39
C GLY A 79 -4.84 7.89 13.47
N LEU A 80 -4.29 8.12 12.28
CA LEU A 80 -4.80 9.09 11.32
C LEU A 80 -5.91 8.54 10.41
N PHE A 81 -5.81 7.28 10.00
CA PHE A 81 -6.64 6.70 8.94
C PHE A 81 -7.53 5.54 9.40
N GLY A 82 -7.36 5.08 10.64
CA GLY A 82 -8.03 3.90 11.18
C GLY A 82 -7.39 2.58 10.73
N PRO A 83 -7.59 1.49 11.51
CA PRO A 83 -7.04 0.18 11.17
C PRO A 83 -7.69 -0.37 9.89
N ARG A 84 -6.94 -1.12 9.11
CA ARG A 84 -7.36 -1.77 7.86
C ARG A 84 -8.03 -0.84 6.85
N SER A 85 -7.70 0.46 6.88
CA SER A 85 -8.20 1.39 5.88
C SER A 85 -7.54 1.14 4.52
N ALA A 86 -8.23 1.50 3.43
CA ALA A 86 -7.70 1.37 2.08
C ALA A 86 -6.38 2.15 1.87
N ILE A 87 -6.18 3.25 2.61
CA ILE A 87 -4.92 4.00 2.60
C ILE A 87 -3.77 3.17 3.19
N LEU A 88 -4.02 2.45 4.30
CA LEU A 88 -3.00 1.56 4.89
C LEU A 88 -2.74 0.34 4.01
N GLU A 89 -3.76 -0.17 3.31
CA GLU A 89 -3.59 -1.23 2.32
C GLU A 89 -2.72 -0.78 1.15
N GLN A 90 -2.91 0.45 0.63
CA GLN A 90 -2.05 1.04 -0.39
C GLN A 90 -0.59 1.20 0.08
N LEU A 91 -0.40 1.59 1.33
CA LEU A 91 0.94 1.69 1.90
C LEU A 91 1.60 0.31 2.01
N LEU A 92 0.85 -0.71 2.40
CA LEU A 92 1.37 -2.08 2.46
C LEU A 92 1.73 -2.61 1.05
N ASP A 93 0.89 -2.36 0.03
CA ASP A 93 1.19 -2.67 -1.38
C ASP A 93 2.49 -2.01 -1.85
N LEU A 94 2.69 -0.74 -1.52
CA LEU A 94 3.95 -0.03 -1.82
C LEU A 94 5.16 -0.72 -1.17
N LEU A 95 5.06 -1.08 0.12
CA LEU A 95 6.14 -1.77 0.83
C LEU A 95 6.46 -3.13 0.20
N PHE A 96 5.46 -3.93 -0.16
CA PHE A 96 5.66 -5.18 -0.91
C PHE A 96 6.32 -4.95 -2.28
N THR A 97 5.91 -3.89 -2.98
CA THR A 97 6.50 -3.53 -4.29
C THR A 97 7.99 -3.20 -4.17
N ILE A 98 8.39 -2.48 -3.12
CA ILE A 98 9.80 -2.15 -2.85
C ILE A 98 10.57 -3.42 -2.47
N ALA A 99 10.05 -4.24 -1.55
CA ALA A 99 10.69 -5.49 -1.12
C ALA A 99 10.95 -6.48 -2.26
N ARG A 100 10.15 -6.44 -3.32
CA ARG A 100 10.30 -7.32 -4.50
C ARG A 100 11.18 -6.74 -5.61
N ALA A 101 11.62 -5.52 -5.48
CA ALA A 101 12.23 -4.79 -6.58
C ALA A 101 13.55 -5.40 -7.06
N ASP A 102 14.28 -6.08 -6.20
CA ASP A 102 15.57 -6.70 -6.51
C ASP A 102 15.53 -8.24 -6.51
N GLY A 103 14.37 -8.85 -6.29
CA GLY A 103 14.17 -10.28 -6.36
C GLY A 103 13.16 -10.85 -5.37
N ALA A 104 13.54 -11.91 -4.68
CA ALA A 104 12.70 -12.53 -3.66
C ALA A 104 12.79 -11.75 -2.33
N ILE A 105 11.65 -11.57 -1.67
CA ILE A 105 11.55 -10.95 -0.36
C ILE A 105 12.37 -11.75 0.66
N THR A 106 13.30 -11.12 1.34
CA THR A 106 14.14 -11.74 2.36
C THR A 106 13.35 -12.06 3.65
N PRO A 107 13.85 -12.98 4.51
CA PRO A 107 13.20 -13.25 5.80
C PRO A 107 13.07 -12.00 6.68
N GLU A 108 14.02 -11.09 6.64
CA GLU A 108 14.05 -9.85 7.41
C GLU A 108 12.97 -8.87 6.91
N GLU A 109 12.81 -8.74 5.61
CA GLU A 109 11.74 -7.95 5.00
C GLU A 109 10.36 -8.56 5.27
N TRP A 110 10.23 -9.89 5.21
CA TRP A 110 9.01 -10.58 5.60
C TRP A 110 8.62 -10.29 7.04
N ALA A 111 9.57 -10.37 7.97
CA ALA A 111 9.32 -10.03 9.38
C ALA A 111 8.87 -8.57 9.53
N TYR A 112 9.51 -7.65 8.81
CA TYR A 112 9.15 -6.24 8.78
C TYR A 112 7.72 -6.02 8.25
N LEU A 113 7.41 -6.56 7.07
CA LEU A 113 6.10 -6.44 6.44
C LEU A 113 4.98 -7.04 7.32
N SER A 114 5.24 -8.20 7.94
CA SER A 114 4.30 -8.84 8.85
C SER A 114 4.01 -7.97 10.06
N GLU A 115 5.04 -7.39 10.69
CA GLU A 115 4.85 -6.53 11.85
C GLU A 115 4.10 -5.25 11.49
N VAL A 116 4.42 -4.63 10.35
CA VAL A 116 3.66 -3.47 9.85
C VAL A 116 2.19 -3.84 9.60
N GLY A 117 1.94 -4.99 8.97
CA GLY A 117 0.59 -5.52 8.74
C GLY A 117 -0.20 -5.71 10.03
N HIS A 118 0.42 -6.28 11.06
CA HIS A 118 -0.21 -6.44 12.38
C HIS A 118 -0.51 -5.09 13.04
N ILE A 119 0.42 -4.12 12.97
CA ILE A 119 0.18 -2.77 13.48
C ILE A 119 -0.98 -2.11 12.72
N PHE A 120 -1.12 -2.35 11.41
CA PHE A 120 -2.23 -1.86 10.59
C PHE A 120 -3.56 -2.55 10.90
N GLY A 121 -3.56 -3.56 11.78
CA GLY A 121 -4.75 -4.24 12.29
C GLY A 121 -5.12 -5.51 11.54
N TYR A 122 -4.27 -6.03 10.66
CA TYR A 122 -4.47 -7.32 10.03
C TYR A 122 -4.05 -8.44 10.98
N ASP A 123 -4.92 -9.44 11.13
CA ASP A 123 -4.55 -10.72 11.73
C ASP A 123 -3.71 -11.54 10.74
N GLU A 124 -3.20 -12.68 11.19
CA GLU A 124 -2.35 -13.55 10.36
C GLU A 124 -3.04 -13.96 9.05
N ALA A 125 -4.32 -14.33 9.10
CA ALA A 125 -5.08 -14.71 7.91
C ALA A 125 -5.26 -13.54 6.93
N GLY A 126 -5.57 -12.36 7.45
CA GLY A 126 -5.69 -11.12 6.66
C GLY A 126 -4.38 -10.69 6.04
N PHE A 127 -3.28 -10.77 6.79
CA PHE A 127 -1.95 -10.46 6.27
C PHE A 127 -1.52 -11.48 5.20
N ASN A 128 -1.70 -12.78 5.42
CA ASN A 128 -1.37 -13.82 4.45
C ASN A 128 -2.13 -13.61 3.12
N ARG A 129 -3.42 -13.26 3.19
CA ARG A 129 -4.20 -12.93 1.98
C ARG A 129 -3.62 -11.73 1.23
N LEU A 130 -3.24 -10.66 1.92
CA LEU A 130 -2.62 -9.51 1.29
C LEU A 130 -1.23 -9.83 0.72
N SER A 131 -0.45 -10.63 1.42
CA SER A 131 0.85 -11.08 0.93
C SER A 131 0.72 -11.91 -0.34
N ASP A 132 -0.28 -12.80 -0.43
CA ASP A 132 -0.57 -13.58 -1.66
C ASP A 132 -0.94 -12.68 -2.85
N ILE A 133 -1.61 -11.54 -2.57
CA ILE A 133 -1.97 -10.57 -3.61
C ILE A 133 -0.73 -9.76 -4.04
N TYR A 134 0.07 -9.28 -3.09
CA TYR A 134 1.11 -8.30 -3.37
C TYR A 134 2.48 -8.92 -3.66
N SER A 135 2.79 -10.12 -3.14
CA SER A 135 4.03 -10.82 -3.43
C SER A 135 3.95 -11.70 -4.70
N GLY A 136 2.75 -12.02 -5.19
CA GLY A 136 2.52 -12.81 -6.40
C GLY A 136 2.67 -12.00 -7.69
N GLU A 137 3.19 -12.63 -8.76
CA GLU A 137 3.23 -11.99 -10.10
C GLU A 137 1.83 -11.85 -10.73
N SER A 138 0.96 -12.82 -10.47
CA SER A 138 -0.41 -12.87 -11.02
C SER A 138 -1.36 -13.51 -10.00
N PRO A 139 -1.77 -12.76 -8.97
CA PRO A 139 -2.69 -13.31 -7.97
C PRO A 139 -4.03 -13.68 -8.60
N PRO A 140 -4.65 -14.81 -8.17
CA PRO A 140 -5.94 -15.24 -8.67
C PRO A 140 -7.02 -14.14 -8.49
N PRO A 141 -7.93 -13.96 -9.47
CA PRO A 141 -8.93 -12.89 -9.42
C PRO A 141 -9.82 -12.92 -8.17
N HIS A 142 -10.18 -14.11 -7.68
CA HIS A 142 -11.00 -14.25 -6.47
C HIS A 142 -10.28 -13.77 -5.20
N LEU A 143 -8.95 -13.94 -5.11
CA LEU A 143 -8.16 -13.39 -4.00
C LEU A 143 -8.12 -11.87 -4.02
N ILE A 144 -7.94 -11.25 -5.20
CA ILE A 144 -7.98 -9.80 -5.37
C ILE A 144 -9.32 -9.23 -4.92
N LEU A 145 -10.42 -9.93 -5.26
CA LEU A 145 -11.77 -9.53 -4.86
C LEU A 145 -12.12 -9.91 -3.41
N GLY A 146 -11.32 -10.73 -2.74
CA GLY A 146 -11.53 -11.16 -1.36
C GLY A 146 -12.74 -12.09 -1.19
N ILE A 147 -13.01 -12.95 -2.18
CA ILE A 147 -14.13 -13.90 -2.21
C ILE A 147 -13.65 -15.32 -2.43
N ALA A 148 -14.54 -16.30 -2.24
CA ALA A 148 -14.24 -17.70 -2.49
C ALA A 148 -14.02 -17.99 -4.00
N ALA A 149 -13.23 -19.01 -4.33
CA ALA A 149 -12.91 -19.38 -5.71
C ALA A 149 -14.15 -19.89 -6.49
N ASP A 150 -15.15 -20.40 -5.79
CA ASP A 150 -16.44 -20.88 -6.29
C ASP A 150 -17.57 -19.85 -6.16
N ALA A 151 -17.26 -18.60 -5.79
CA ALA A 151 -18.24 -17.54 -5.64
C ALA A 151 -19.09 -17.34 -6.90
N SER A 152 -20.35 -16.96 -6.68
CA SER A 152 -21.30 -16.61 -7.74
C SER A 152 -20.96 -15.29 -8.43
N LEU A 153 -21.56 -15.07 -9.61
CA LEU A 153 -21.41 -13.80 -10.34
C LEU A 153 -21.94 -12.59 -9.52
N GLU A 154 -22.99 -12.79 -8.73
CA GLU A 154 -23.58 -11.75 -7.89
C GLU A 154 -22.63 -11.38 -6.73
N GLU A 155 -22.02 -12.37 -6.09
CA GLU A 155 -21.01 -12.14 -5.04
C GLU A 155 -19.77 -11.43 -5.61
N ALA A 156 -19.28 -11.87 -6.77
CA ALA A 156 -18.16 -11.23 -7.45
C ALA A 156 -18.47 -9.76 -7.80
N LYS A 157 -19.68 -9.47 -8.28
CA LYS A 157 -20.13 -8.10 -8.60
C LYS A 157 -20.28 -7.24 -7.35
N ALA A 158 -20.79 -7.79 -6.26
CA ALA A 158 -20.93 -7.08 -4.99
C ALA A 158 -19.56 -6.71 -4.41
N ALA A 159 -18.63 -7.67 -4.37
CA ALA A 159 -17.26 -7.47 -3.91
C ALA A 159 -16.52 -6.42 -4.76
N TRP A 160 -16.60 -6.55 -6.09
CA TRP A 160 -16.03 -5.56 -7.00
C TRP A 160 -16.54 -4.14 -6.74
N LYS A 161 -17.86 -3.95 -6.62
CA LYS A 161 -18.44 -2.63 -6.35
C LYS A 161 -17.97 -2.04 -5.03
N ALA A 162 -17.86 -2.86 -3.99
CA ALA A 162 -17.38 -2.43 -2.68
C ALA A 162 -15.92 -1.98 -2.76
N LEU A 163 -15.05 -2.82 -3.34
CA LEU A 163 -13.61 -2.53 -3.50
C LEU A 163 -13.38 -1.33 -4.42
N ALA A 164 -14.05 -1.25 -5.57
CA ALA A 164 -13.91 -0.14 -6.51
C ALA A 164 -14.29 1.20 -5.86
N ARG A 165 -15.30 1.22 -4.98
CA ARG A 165 -15.66 2.42 -4.21
C ARG A 165 -14.59 2.77 -3.18
N THR A 166 -14.14 1.79 -2.40
CA THR A 166 -13.21 1.99 -1.28
C THR A 166 -11.81 2.40 -1.78
N HIS A 167 -11.37 1.84 -2.91
CA HIS A 167 -10.06 2.12 -3.51
C HIS A 167 -10.09 3.16 -4.63
N HIS A 168 -11.21 3.88 -4.78
CA HIS A 168 -11.29 4.94 -5.77
C HIS A 168 -10.32 6.08 -5.40
N PRO A 169 -9.49 6.58 -6.33
CA PRO A 169 -8.55 7.66 -6.05
C PRO A 169 -9.18 8.86 -5.36
N ASP A 170 -10.36 9.31 -5.82
CA ASP A 170 -11.06 10.45 -5.22
C ASP A 170 -11.45 10.20 -3.75
N GLN A 171 -11.85 8.96 -3.41
CA GLN A 171 -12.18 8.61 -2.03
C GLN A 171 -10.94 8.60 -1.14
N LEU A 172 -9.81 8.12 -1.65
CA LEU A 172 -8.55 8.09 -0.92
C LEU A 172 -8.01 9.52 -0.70
N ILE A 173 -8.10 10.38 -1.71
CA ILE A 173 -7.74 11.81 -1.59
C ILE A 173 -8.64 12.51 -0.56
N ALA A 174 -9.95 12.31 -0.65
CA ALA A 174 -10.91 12.87 0.32
C ALA A 174 -10.65 12.36 1.76
N ALA A 175 -10.11 11.15 1.91
CA ALA A 175 -9.69 10.61 3.20
C ALA A 175 -8.33 11.15 3.68
N GLY A 176 -7.60 11.92 2.86
CA GLY A 176 -6.34 12.58 3.22
C GLY A 176 -5.08 11.96 2.61
N MET A 177 -5.22 11.10 1.59
CA MET A 177 -4.08 10.63 0.82
C MET A 177 -3.54 11.77 -0.05
N PRO A 178 -2.23 12.03 -0.08
CA PRO A 178 -1.66 13.05 -0.96
C PRO A 178 -1.74 12.67 -2.44
N GLU A 179 -1.77 13.69 -3.31
CA GLU A 179 -1.90 13.52 -4.76
C GLU A 179 -0.73 12.74 -5.38
N GLU A 180 0.43 12.79 -4.76
CA GLU A 180 1.65 12.07 -5.15
C GLU A 180 1.48 10.53 -5.17
N PHE A 181 0.38 10.03 -4.57
CA PHE A 181 0.06 8.59 -4.53
C PHE A 181 -1.12 8.20 -5.43
N ILE A 182 -1.65 9.12 -6.25
CA ILE A 182 -2.79 8.85 -7.16
C ILE A 182 -2.47 7.74 -8.15
N SER A 183 -1.25 7.70 -8.68
CA SER A 183 -0.83 6.67 -9.63
C SER A 183 -1.01 5.27 -9.04
N ALA A 184 -0.49 5.04 -7.83
CA ALA A 184 -0.62 3.75 -7.15
C ALA A 184 -2.09 3.37 -6.88
N ALA A 185 -2.93 4.33 -6.49
CA ALA A 185 -4.36 4.11 -6.28
C ALA A 185 -5.08 3.76 -7.61
N THR A 186 -4.71 4.40 -8.70
CA THR A 186 -5.25 4.13 -10.04
C THR A 186 -4.88 2.73 -10.51
N ASP A 187 -3.63 2.31 -10.31
CA ASP A 187 -3.16 0.96 -10.64
C ASP A 187 -3.92 -0.11 -9.85
N ARG A 188 -4.14 0.14 -8.55
CA ARG A 188 -4.92 -0.77 -7.70
C ARG A 188 -6.37 -0.89 -8.17
N LEU A 189 -7.02 0.21 -8.51
CA LEU A 189 -8.38 0.20 -9.05
C LEU A 189 -8.44 -0.54 -10.40
N ALA A 190 -7.45 -0.36 -11.27
CA ALA A 190 -7.35 -1.09 -12.53
C ALA A 190 -7.20 -2.60 -12.29
N GLN A 191 -6.39 -3.02 -11.32
CA GLN A 191 -6.25 -4.42 -10.92
C GLN A 191 -7.57 -5.01 -10.42
N ILE A 192 -8.31 -4.30 -9.56
CA ILE A 192 -9.63 -4.71 -9.06
C ILE A 192 -10.62 -4.87 -10.23
N ASN A 193 -10.66 -3.92 -11.16
CA ASN A 193 -11.54 -3.98 -12.32
C ASN A 193 -11.19 -5.17 -13.24
N HIS A 194 -9.91 -5.40 -13.50
CA HIS A 194 -9.44 -6.53 -14.30
C HIS A 194 -9.78 -7.88 -13.65
N ALA A 195 -9.59 -7.99 -12.35
CA ALA A 195 -9.94 -9.19 -11.60
C ALA A 195 -11.45 -9.54 -11.72
N TYR A 196 -12.33 -8.54 -11.60
CA TYR A 196 -13.76 -8.75 -11.80
C TYR A 196 -14.10 -9.18 -13.23
N GLN A 197 -13.55 -8.53 -14.25
CA GLN A 197 -13.80 -8.88 -15.65
C GLN A 197 -13.37 -10.31 -15.95
N THR A 198 -12.19 -10.70 -15.50
CA THR A 198 -11.63 -12.04 -15.68
C THR A 198 -12.50 -13.09 -14.97
N LEU A 199 -12.84 -12.88 -13.70
CA LEU A 199 -13.65 -13.83 -12.94
C LEU A 199 -15.07 -13.95 -13.48
N ALA A 200 -15.70 -12.86 -13.87
CA ALA A 200 -17.03 -12.85 -14.47
C ALA A 200 -17.06 -13.64 -15.80
N GLY A 201 -16.01 -13.51 -16.61
CA GLY A 201 -15.83 -14.31 -17.83
C GLY A 201 -15.70 -15.81 -17.53
N GLN A 202 -14.88 -16.18 -16.55
CA GLN A 202 -14.70 -17.58 -16.11
C GLN A 202 -16.00 -18.19 -15.56
N ILE A 203 -16.76 -17.46 -14.76
CA ILE A 203 -18.04 -17.93 -14.20
C ILE A 203 -19.06 -18.16 -15.32
N ARG A 204 -19.20 -17.23 -16.26
CA ARG A 204 -20.13 -17.39 -17.41
C ARG A 204 -19.77 -18.59 -18.29
N ALA A 205 -18.48 -18.81 -18.53
CA ALA A 205 -18.01 -19.97 -19.31
C ALA A 205 -18.25 -21.32 -18.60
N ARG A 206 -18.32 -21.34 -17.26
CA ARG A 206 -18.66 -22.57 -16.49
C ARG A 206 -20.17 -22.86 -16.46
N THR A 207 -21.01 -21.85 -16.72
CA THR A 207 -22.48 -21.96 -16.66
C THR A 207 -23.15 -22.01 -18.03
N ALA A 208 -22.37 -21.91 -19.11
CA ALA A 208 -22.81 -22.06 -20.51
C ALA A 208 -22.64 -23.49 -21.01
#